data_1385fc85a62c442fcceb425243faa000
#
_entry.id   1385fc85a62c442fcceb425243faa000
#
_cell.length_a   1.000
_cell.length_b   1.000
_cell.length_c   1.000
_cell.angle_alpha   90.00
_cell.angle_beta   90.00
_cell.angle_gamma   90.00
#
_symmetry.space_group_name_H-M   'P 1'
#
loop_
_entity.id
_entity.type
_entity.pdbx_description
1 polymer ?
#
loop_
_entity_poly.entity_id
_entity_poly.type
_entity_poly.pdbx_seq_one_letter_code
_entity_poly.pdbx_strand_id
1 'polypeptide(L)'
;HADAIYTNPRWPEKPLFYLSISSATDASMAPEGKDTLIILIPMATGLEDDDSIRDRYLGMVAERIKKQIGMDIRDHIVVQRSFAYRDFVKEYHAHLGNAYGLANTLDQTAILKPSLKGKLDNLYFAGQLTVPGPGVPPCIISGEVVAREVAKEHPAA
;
A
#
# COMPACT_ATOMS: atom_id res chain seq x y z
N HIS A 1 -11.37 1.04 14.20
CA HIS A 1 -10.38 1.20 13.14
C HIS A 1 -11.02 1.62 11.83
N ALA A 2 -12.04 0.91 11.32
CA ALA A 2 -12.74 1.29 10.08
C ALA A 2 -13.30 2.72 10.12
N ASP A 3 -13.91 3.14 11.22
CA ASP A 3 -14.36 4.53 11.39
C ASP A 3 -13.21 5.54 11.22
N ALA A 4 -12.04 5.24 11.77
CA ALA A 4 -10.85 6.10 11.67
C ALA A 4 -10.26 6.17 10.25
N ILE A 5 -10.60 5.22 9.37
CA ILE A 5 -10.16 5.24 7.97
C ILE A 5 -11.19 5.93 7.08
N TYR A 6 -12.47 5.56 7.21
CA TYR A 6 -13.48 5.87 6.19
C TYR A 6 -14.44 7.00 6.59
N THR A 7 -14.76 7.15 7.88
CA THR A 7 -15.80 8.08 8.33
C THR A 7 -15.20 9.33 8.95
N ASN A 8 -14.28 9.16 9.88
CA ASN A 8 -13.63 10.23 10.61
C ASN A 8 -12.11 10.06 10.52
N PRO A 9 -11.48 10.50 9.43
CA PRO A 9 -10.05 10.30 9.17
C PRO A 9 -9.17 10.74 10.34
N ARG A 10 -8.51 9.78 10.97
CA ARG A 10 -7.57 10.01 12.07
C ARG A 10 -6.67 8.78 12.28
N TRP A 11 -5.61 8.97 13.00
CA TRP A 11 -4.79 7.86 13.47
C TRP A 11 -5.59 6.98 14.45
N PRO A 12 -5.77 5.67 14.20
CA PRO A 12 -6.59 4.81 15.04
C PRO A 12 -5.92 4.57 16.41
N GLU A 13 -6.69 4.70 17.49
CA GLU A 13 -6.21 4.44 18.85
C GLU A 13 -5.83 2.98 19.08
N LYS A 14 -6.54 2.06 18.44
CA LYS A 14 -6.29 0.62 18.47
C LYS A 14 -6.14 0.11 17.04
N PRO A 15 -4.94 0.22 16.43
CA PRO A 15 -4.75 -0.16 15.04
C PRO A 15 -4.99 -1.66 14.83
N LEU A 16 -5.73 -2.02 13.81
CA LEU A 16 -5.60 -3.32 13.18
C LEU A 16 -4.29 -3.34 12.39
N PHE A 17 -3.63 -4.46 12.35
CA PHE A 17 -2.43 -4.63 11.54
C PHE A 17 -2.36 -6.04 10.96
N TYR A 18 -1.74 -6.14 9.82
CA TYR A 18 -1.33 -7.39 9.20
C TYR A 18 0.15 -7.61 9.51
N LEU A 19 0.50 -8.84 9.82
CA LEU A 19 1.86 -9.28 10.10
C LEU A 19 2.24 -10.36 9.11
N SER A 20 3.39 -10.20 8.45
CA SER A 20 3.97 -11.20 7.57
C SER A 20 5.42 -11.47 7.95
N ILE A 21 5.77 -12.75 8.01
CA ILE A 21 7.15 -13.24 8.23
C ILE A 21 7.50 -14.07 7.01
N SER A 22 7.97 -13.40 5.95
CA SER A 22 8.27 -14.06 4.67
C SER A 22 9.39 -15.08 4.80
N SER A 23 10.38 -14.85 5.67
CA SER A 23 11.47 -15.78 5.97
C SER A 23 11.01 -17.11 6.56
N ALA A 24 9.82 -17.16 7.19
CA ALA A 24 9.27 -18.41 7.71
C ALA A 24 8.83 -19.38 6.59
N THR A 25 8.60 -18.90 5.39
CA THR A 25 8.23 -19.72 4.22
C THR A 25 9.34 -19.81 3.17
N ASP A 26 10.21 -18.83 3.11
CA ASP A 26 11.34 -18.77 2.18
C ASP A 26 12.59 -18.24 2.91
N ALA A 27 13.50 -19.14 3.23
CA ALA A 27 14.73 -18.82 3.95
C ALA A 27 15.64 -17.82 3.20
N SER A 28 15.48 -17.64 1.88
CA SER A 28 16.23 -16.65 1.09
C SER A 28 15.84 -15.21 1.40
N MET A 29 14.70 -14.99 2.07
CA MET A 29 14.16 -13.67 2.39
C MET A 29 14.82 -12.99 3.59
N ALA A 30 15.75 -13.67 4.29
CA ALA A 30 16.53 -13.09 5.39
C ALA A 30 17.92 -13.74 5.45
N PRO A 31 18.94 -13.05 6.00
CA PRO A 31 20.22 -13.66 6.33
C PRO A 31 20.05 -14.78 7.37
N GLU A 32 20.99 -15.72 7.42
CA GLU A 32 21.00 -16.83 8.39
C GLU A 32 20.83 -16.32 9.83
N GLY A 33 19.96 -16.94 10.60
CA GLY A 33 19.63 -16.57 11.98
C GLY A 33 18.87 -15.24 12.12
N LYS A 34 18.30 -14.71 11.04
CA LYS A 34 17.47 -13.49 11.02
C LYS A 34 16.11 -13.78 10.41
N ASP A 35 15.17 -12.90 10.70
CA ASP A 35 13.83 -12.92 10.12
C ASP A 35 13.47 -11.58 9.49
N THR A 36 12.64 -11.64 8.45
CA THR A 36 12.02 -10.47 7.84
C THR A 36 10.59 -10.33 8.36
N LEU A 37 10.32 -9.22 9.01
CA LEU A 37 9.02 -8.90 9.56
C LEU A 37 8.40 -7.70 8.85
N ILE A 38 7.25 -7.89 8.23
CA ILE A 38 6.47 -6.82 7.61
C ILE A 38 5.22 -6.56 8.44
N ILE A 39 5.07 -5.31 8.88
CA ILE A 39 3.90 -4.84 9.62
C ILE A 39 3.17 -3.83 8.74
N LEU A 40 1.92 -4.12 8.37
CA LEU A 40 1.08 -3.22 7.61
C LEU A 40 -0.10 -2.75 8.45
N ILE A 41 -0.25 -1.44 8.60
CA ILE A 41 -1.36 -0.80 9.32
C ILE A 41 -2.15 0.02 8.30
N PRO A 42 -3.40 -0.37 7.95
CA PRO A 42 -4.25 0.46 7.11
C PRO A 42 -4.57 1.78 7.83
N MET A 43 -4.50 2.89 7.08
CA MET A 43 -4.75 4.23 7.62
C MET A 43 -5.44 5.11 6.58
N ALA A 44 -6.10 6.17 7.02
CA ALA A 44 -6.66 7.16 6.13
C ALA A 44 -5.55 7.93 5.40
N THR A 45 -5.88 8.48 4.24
CA THR A 45 -5.00 9.38 3.49
C THR A 45 -4.97 10.78 4.11
N GLY A 46 -3.90 11.54 3.84
CA GLY A 46 -3.80 12.95 4.23
C GLY A 46 -3.58 13.21 5.71
N LEU A 47 -3.28 12.20 6.52
CA LEU A 47 -2.94 12.37 7.94
C LEU A 47 -1.51 12.86 8.10
N GLU A 48 -1.27 13.67 9.12
CA GLU A 48 0.09 14.02 9.52
C GLU A 48 0.89 12.75 9.82
N ASP A 49 2.15 12.76 9.39
CA ASP A 49 3.06 11.63 9.46
C ASP A 49 4.45 12.14 9.83
N ASP A 50 4.87 11.91 11.07
CA ASP A 50 6.19 12.19 11.57
C ASP A 50 6.82 10.96 12.23
N ASP A 51 8.08 11.05 12.59
CA ASP A 51 8.81 9.93 13.17
C ASP A 51 8.24 9.53 14.53
N SER A 52 7.73 10.49 15.31
CA SER A 52 7.13 10.21 16.63
C SER A 52 5.86 9.39 16.53
N ILE A 53 5.04 9.65 15.49
CA ILE A 53 3.85 8.88 15.19
C ILE A 53 4.24 7.46 14.78
N ARG A 54 5.23 7.32 13.90
CA ARG A 54 5.73 6.02 13.44
C ARG A 54 6.25 5.15 14.59
N ASP A 55 7.08 5.74 15.47
CA ASP A 55 7.61 5.05 16.64
C ASP A 55 6.52 4.66 17.63
N ARG A 56 5.54 5.54 17.85
CA ARG A 56 4.38 5.22 18.68
C ARG A 56 3.60 4.02 18.16
N TYR A 57 3.35 3.95 16.85
CA TYR A 57 2.60 2.85 16.24
C TYR A 57 3.41 1.54 16.23
N LEU A 58 4.72 1.61 15.99
CA LEU A 58 5.60 0.46 16.17
C LEU A 58 5.54 -0.06 17.62
N GLY A 59 5.63 0.85 18.60
CA GLY A 59 5.50 0.51 20.01
C GLY A 59 4.18 -0.19 20.34
N MET A 60 3.06 0.33 19.84
CA MET A 60 1.74 -0.28 20.06
C MET A 60 1.64 -1.68 19.47
N VAL A 61 2.19 -1.91 18.29
CA VAL A 61 2.22 -3.22 17.64
C VAL A 61 3.16 -4.16 18.39
N ALA A 62 4.37 -3.71 18.75
CA ALA A 62 5.34 -4.51 19.49
C ALA A 62 4.78 -4.98 20.84
N GLU A 63 4.08 -4.12 21.58
CA GLU A 63 3.41 -4.52 22.83
C GLU A 63 2.33 -5.59 22.61
N ARG A 64 1.60 -5.53 21.50
CA ARG A 64 0.60 -6.55 21.20
C ARG A 64 1.24 -7.87 20.79
N ILE A 65 2.32 -7.83 20.01
CA ILE A 65 3.11 -9.02 19.66
C ILE A 65 3.69 -9.64 20.93
N LYS A 66 4.33 -8.84 21.80
CA LYS A 66 4.87 -9.29 23.09
C LYS A 66 3.85 -10.03 23.93
N LYS A 67 2.61 -9.55 23.99
CA LYS A 67 1.53 -10.24 24.73
C LYS A 67 1.17 -11.60 24.13
N GLN A 68 1.39 -11.83 22.86
CA GLN A 68 1.07 -13.08 22.18
C GLN A 68 2.19 -14.11 22.26
N ILE A 69 3.44 -13.67 22.09
CA ILE A 69 4.60 -14.57 21.99
C ILE A 69 5.53 -14.54 23.20
N GLY A 70 5.29 -13.62 24.16
CA GLY A 70 6.11 -13.48 25.37
C GLY A 70 7.47 -12.80 25.16
N MET A 71 7.80 -12.36 23.94
CA MET A 71 9.08 -11.77 23.59
C MET A 71 8.89 -10.36 23.04
N ASP A 72 9.75 -9.43 23.44
CA ASP A 72 9.74 -8.07 22.92
C ASP A 72 10.56 -8.00 21.63
N ILE A 73 9.89 -7.79 20.49
CA ILE A 73 10.57 -7.74 19.22
C ILE A 73 11.53 -6.53 19.10
N ARG A 74 11.32 -5.47 19.88
CA ARG A 74 12.16 -4.24 19.83
C ARG A 74 13.60 -4.52 20.20
N ASP A 75 13.83 -5.45 21.11
CA ASP A 75 15.17 -5.86 21.57
C ASP A 75 15.96 -6.64 20.50
N HIS A 76 15.27 -7.09 19.44
CA HIS A 76 15.80 -7.92 18.36
C HIS A 76 15.85 -7.23 17.00
N ILE A 77 15.44 -5.94 16.92
CA ILE A 77 15.46 -5.20 15.66
C ILE A 77 16.91 -4.87 15.27
N VAL A 78 17.35 -5.42 14.14
CA VAL A 78 18.66 -5.11 13.54
C VAL A 78 18.55 -3.97 12.53
N VAL A 79 17.48 -3.98 11.73
CA VAL A 79 17.19 -2.94 10.75
C VAL A 79 15.70 -2.61 10.82
N GLN A 80 15.36 -1.33 10.88
CA GLN A 80 14.00 -0.82 10.85
C GLN A 80 13.84 0.15 9.69
N ARG A 81 12.78 -0.02 8.92
CA ARG A 81 12.33 0.94 7.92
C ARG A 81 10.83 1.09 8.01
N SER A 82 10.36 2.32 8.08
CA SER A 82 8.94 2.66 7.96
C SER A 82 8.67 3.34 6.63
N PHE A 83 7.46 3.13 6.11
CA PHE A 83 6.98 3.76 4.88
C PHE A 83 5.52 4.15 5.08
N ALA A 84 5.20 5.44 4.98
CA ALA A 84 3.87 5.95 5.25
C ALA A 84 3.54 7.16 4.36
N TYR A 85 2.60 8.01 4.76
CA TYR A 85 2.08 9.12 3.99
C TYR A 85 3.16 9.97 3.28
N ARG A 86 4.16 10.47 4.04
CA ARG A 86 5.23 11.31 3.47
C ARG A 86 6.02 10.59 2.38
N ASP A 87 6.26 9.30 2.56
CA ASP A 87 7.03 8.51 1.61
C ASP A 87 6.24 8.25 0.33
N PHE A 88 4.93 7.95 0.44
CA PHE A 88 4.06 7.80 -0.73
C PHE A 88 3.96 9.10 -1.53
N VAL A 89 3.86 10.25 -0.87
CA VAL A 89 3.89 11.55 -1.55
C VAL A 89 5.23 11.78 -2.24
N LYS A 90 6.34 11.54 -1.53
CA LYS A 90 7.68 11.84 -2.01
C LYS A 90 8.14 10.89 -3.13
N GLU A 91 7.97 9.58 -2.93
CA GLU A 91 8.56 8.58 -3.81
C GLU A 91 7.64 8.23 -5.00
N TYR A 92 6.32 8.35 -4.83
CA TYR A 92 5.32 7.99 -5.84
C TYR A 92 4.49 9.17 -6.33
N HIS A 93 4.70 10.38 -5.80
CA HIS A 93 3.86 11.55 -6.09
C HIS A 93 2.37 11.27 -5.85
N ALA A 94 2.08 10.38 -4.91
CA ALA A 94 0.73 9.90 -4.64
C ALA A 94 -0.11 11.03 -4.03
N HIS A 95 -1.26 11.30 -4.62
CA HIS A 95 -2.20 12.30 -4.10
C HIS A 95 -2.62 11.92 -2.67
N LEU A 96 -2.40 12.84 -1.72
CA LEU A 96 -2.65 12.63 -0.29
C LEU A 96 -2.03 11.33 0.27
N GLY A 97 -0.88 10.90 -0.25
CA GLY A 97 -0.20 9.67 0.19
C GLY A 97 -0.99 8.38 -0.04
N ASN A 98 -1.87 8.37 -1.03
CA ASN A 98 -2.72 7.23 -1.34
C ASN A 98 -1.90 6.04 -1.88
N ALA A 99 -1.97 4.90 -1.20
CA ALA A 99 -1.27 3.69 -1.59
C ALA A 99 -2.07 2.76 -2.52
N TYR A 100 -3.42 2.87 -2.51
CA TYR A 100 -4.30 1.89 -3.17
C TYR A 100 -5.14 2.44 -4.33
N GLY A 101 -5.03 3.73 -4.64
CA GLY A 101 -5.85 4.34 -5.67
C GLY A 101 -7.23 4.77 -5.14
N LEU A 102 -8.24 4.74 -6.02
CA LEU A 102 -9.60 5.13 -5.67
C LEU A 102 -10.24 4.15 -4.68
N ALA A 103 -11.13 4.65 -3.84
CA ALA A 103 -11.92 3.81 -2.95
C ALA A 103 -12.82 2.86 -3.76
N ASN A 104 -13.04 1.65 -3.25
CA ASN A 104 -13.92 0.68 -3.89
C ASN A 104 -15.38 0.90 -3.44
N THR A 105 -15.84 2.14 -3.52
CA THR A 105 -17.25 2.53 -3.33
C THR A 105 -18.00 2.37 -4.64
N LEU A 106 -19.34 2.34 -4.60
CA LEU A 106 -20.16 2.11 -5.79
C LEU A 106 -19.96 3.19 -6.87
N ASP A 107 -19.64 4.41 -6.45
CA ASP A 107 -19.39 5.58 -7.31
C ASP A 107 -17.96 5.68 -7.83
N GLN A 108 -17.05 4.83 -7.36
CA GLN A 108 -15.62 4.85 -7.74
C GLN A 108 -15.11 3.48 -8.21
N THR A 109 -15.99 2.59 -8.63
CA THR A 109 -15.62 1.22 -9.02
C THR A 109 -16.06 0.88 -10.44
N ALA A 110 -15.50 -0.17 -10.98
CA ALA A 110 -15.81 -0.73 -12.30
C ALA A 110 -15.81 0.35 -13.40
N ILE A 111 -16.95 0.56 -14.06
CA ILE A 111 -17.11 1.52 -15.17
C ILE A 111 -16.99 3.00 -14.75
N LEU A 112 -17.03 3.28 -13.46
CA LEU A 112 -16.89 4.65 -12.92
C LEU A 112 -15.43 5.01 -12.60
N LYS A 113 -14.50 4.07 -12.77
CA LYS A 113 -13.06 4.38 -12.71
C LYS A 113 -12.62 5.21 -13.92
N PRO A 114 -11.52 5.98 -13.78
CA PRO A 114 -10.95 6.69 -14.92
C PRO A 114 -10.69 5.78 -16.11
N SER A 115 -10.95 6.30 -17.31
CA SER A 115 -10.69 5.59 -18.56
C SER A 115 -9.20 5.27 -18.72
N LEU A 116 -8.89 4.16 -19.34
CA LEU A 116 -7.53 3.80 -19.75
C LEU A 116 -6.97 4.74 -20.83
N LYS A 117 -7.83 5.31 -21.68
CA LYS A 117 -7.46 6.32 -22.68
C LYS A 117 -7.76 7.72 -22.14
N GLY A 118 -6.77 8.59 -22.22
CA GLY A 118 -6.88 10.01 -21.86
C GLY A 118 -7.67 10.83 -22.87
N LYS A 119 -7.73 12.14 -22.63
CA LYS A 119 -8.37 13.09 -23.57
C LYS A 119 -7.50 13.43 -24.79
N LEU A 120 -6.21 13.14 -24.72
CA LEU A 120 -5.27 13.30 -25.83
C LEU A 120 -5.14 11.95 -26.55
N ASP A 121 -5.02 11.97 -27.87
CA ASP A 121 -5.01 10.75 -28.70
C ASP A 121 -3.86 9.78 -28.39
N ASN A 122 -2.75 10.29 -27.85
CA ASN A 122 -1.56 9.53 -27.52
C ASN A 122 -1.33 9.38 -25.99
N LEU A 123 -2.34 9.65 -25.17
CA LEU A 123 -2.23 9.58 -23.72
C LEU A 123 -3.05 8.39 -23.18
N TYR A 124 -2.36 7.46 -22.53
CA TYR A 124 -2.95 6.29 -21.90
C TYR A 124 -2.55 6.19 -20.43
N PHE A 125 -3.42 5.59 -19.63
CA PHE A 125 -3.22 5.38 -18.20
C PHE A 125 -3.30 3.89 -17.87
N ALA A 126 -2.39 3.42 -17.04
CA ALA A 126 -2.38 2.07 -16.50
C ALA A 126 -2.16 2.10 -14.98
N GLY A 127 -2.49 1.03 -14.30
CA GLY A 127 -2.20 0.85 -12.88
C GLY A 127 -3.41 1.02 -11.97
N GLN A 128 -3.14 1.30 -10.70
CA GLN A 128 -4.12 1.19 -9.61
C GLN A 128 -5.31 2.16 -9.68
N LEU A 129 -5.19 3.28 -10.39
CA LEU A 129 -6.27 4.28 -10.52
C LEU A 129 -7.26 3.92 -11.63
N THR A 130 -6.94 2.96 -12.50
CA THR A 130 -7.77 2.52 -13.62
C THR A 130 -8.38 1.14 -13.35
N VAL A 131 -9.13 0.58 -14.30
CA VAL A 131 -9.62 -0.80 -14.23
C VAL A 131 -8.47 -1.79 -14.52
N PRO A 132 -8.40 -2.96 -13.82
CA PRO A 132 -9.35 -3.46 -12.81
C PRO A 132 -9.23 -2.81 -11.43
N GLY A 133 -8.13 -2.13 -11.08
CA GLY A 133 -7.95 -1.44 -9.81
C GLY A 133 -6.62 -1.75 -9.13
N PRO A 134 -6.55 -1.57 -7.79
CA PRO A 134 -5.30 -1.72 -7.04
C PRO A 134 -4.88 -3.17 -6.85
N GLY A 135 -3.57 -3.35 -6.67
CA GLY A 135 -2.93 -4.63 -6.46
C GLY A 135 -1.99 -5.02 -7.60
N VAL A 136 -0.97 -5.85 -7.33
CA VAL A 136 0.04 -6.21 -8.33
C VAL A 136 -0.58 -6.89 -9.55
N PRO A 137 -1.38 -7.97 -9.43
CA PRO A 137 -2.01 -8.59 -10.61
C PRO A 137 -2.94 -7.64 -11.37
N PRO A 138 -3.85 -6.88 -10.73
CA PRO A 138 -4.68 -5.91 -11.44
C PRO A 138 -3.89 -4.83 -12.19
N CYS A 139 -2.80 -4.33 -11.62
CA CYS A 139 -1.96 -3.33 -12.29
C CYS A 139 -1.26 -3.91 -13.53
N ILE A 140 -0.81 -5.17 -13.48
CA ILE A 140 -0.22 -5.86 -14.65
C ILE A 140 -1.29 -6.05 -15.74
N ILE A 141 -2.48 -6.50 -15.38
CA ILE A 141 -3.62 -6.64 -16.31
C ILE A 141 -3.97 -5.30 -16.96
N SER A 142 -4.02 -4.22 -16.17
CA SER A 142 -4.24 -2.87 -16.68
C SER A 142 -3.19 -2.47 -17.72
N GLY A 143 -1.91 -2.75 -17.46
CA GLY A 143 -0.82 -2.50 -18.40
C GLY A 143 -0.96 -3.32 -19.68
N GLU A 144 -1.33 -4.59 -19.59
CA GLU A 144 -1.55 -5.47 -20.76
C GLU A 144 -2.70 -4.94 -21.64
N VAL A 145 -3.82 -4.53 -21.02
CA VAL A 145 -4.96 -3.97 -21.76
C VAL A 145 -4.56 -2.69 -22.48
N VAL A 146 -3.86 -1.78 -21.80
CA VAL A 146 -3.35 -0.54 -22.41
C VAL A 146 -2.41 -0.85 -23.57
N ALA A 147 -1.47 -1.77 -23.40
CA ALA A 147 -0.52 -2.14 -24.46
C ALA A 147 -1.26 -2.66 -25.73
N ARG A 148 -2.30 -3.46 -25.54
CA ARG A 148 -3.14 -3.96 -26.66
C ARG A 148 -3.88 -2.82 -27.35
N GLU A 149 -4.44 -1.87 -26.63
CA GLU A 149 -5.13 -0.71 -27.23
C GLU A 149 -4.15 0.20 -28.00
N VAL A 150 -2.97 0.46 -27.43
CA VAL A 150 -1.90 1.19 -28.12
C VAL A 150 -1.49 0.51 -29.42
N ALA A 151 -1.22 -0.80 -29.39
CA ALA A 151 -0.84 -1.56 -30.59
C ALA A 151 -1.93 -1.57 -31.67
N LYS A 152 -3.19 -1.53 -31.27
CA LYS A 152 -4.35 -1.52 -32.16
C LYS A 152 -4.56 -0.15 -32.82
N GLU A 153 -4.35 0.94 -32.07
CA GLU A 153 -4.51 2.32 -32.57
C GLU A 153 -3.26 2.82 -33.31
N HIS A 154 -2.09 2.27 -32.98
CA HIS A 154 -0.80 2.64 -33.56
C HIS A 154 -0.05 1.38 -34.04
N PRO A 155 -0.54 0.71 -35.09
CA PRO A 155 0.13 -0.48 -35.61
C PRO A 155 1.53 -0.16 -36.08
N ALA A 156 2.48 -1.07 -35.81
CA ALA A 156 3.82 -0.96 -36.36
C ALA A 156 3.76 -1.00 -37.90
N ALA A 157 4.48 -0.11 -38.56
CA ALA A 157 4.56 -0.03 -40.02
C ALA A 157 5.29 -1.24 -40.61
#